data_2373c312b50b168ca370faa20628388a
#
_entry.id   2373c312b50b168ca370faa20628388a
#
_cell.length_a   1.000
_cell.length_b   1.000
_cell.length_c   1.000
_cell.angle_alpha   90.00
_cell.angle_beta   90.00
_cell.angle_gamma   90.00
#
_symmetry.space_group_name_H-M   'P 1'
#
loop_
_entity.id
_entity.type
_entity.pdbx_description
1 polymer ?
#
loop_
_entity_poly.entity_id
_entity_poly.type
_entity_poly.pdbx_seq_one_letter_code
_entity_poly.pdbx_strand_id
1 'polypeptide(L)'
;MAFDWTSFIVRININAPAQKLYDAWATRDGMEHWFLRLSEYKKPDGDLRHNLEHTEAGDNYKWLWHGWPDDTVEYGKILEANGKDFFKFSFGKAGNCSVKIFRDIGENFVEITQDNIPDDDHGRTNWHLGCKTGWTFYLDNMKSLYEGGIDLRNKNILLKGLVNA
;
A
#
# COMPACT_ATOMS: atom_id res chain seq x y z
N MET A 1 -20.01 23.24 4.17
CA MET A 1 -18.69 22.84 3.62
C MET A 1 -18.87 21.55 2.84
N ALA A 2 -18.40 21.51 1.61
CA ALA A 2 -18.48 20.31 0.79
C ALA A 2 -17.43 19.30 1.29
N PHE A 3 -17.76 18.00 1.18
CA PHE A 3 -16.82 16.92 1.47
C PHE A 3 -15.72 16.87 0.40
N ASP A 4 -14.47 16.70 0.82
CA ASP A 4 -13.35 16.53 -0.11
C ASP A 4 -13.27 15.08 -0.60
N TRP A 5 -13.65 14.85 -1.85
CA TRP A 5 -13.58 13.54 -2.49
C TRP A 5 -12.23 13.28 -3.17
N THR A 6 -11.35 14.28 -3.24
CA THR A 6 -10.08 14.19 -3.94
C THR A 6 -8.96 13.59 -3.10
N SER A 7 -9.17 13.45 -1.80
CA SER A 7 -8.18 12.89 -0.88
C SER A 7 -8.82 12.21 0.34
N PHE A 8 -8.06 11.32 0.97
CA PHE A 8 -8.38 10.76 2.28
C PHE A 8 -7.12 10.33 3.03
N ILE A 9 -7.26 10.13 4.33
CA ILE A 9 -6.22 9.62 5.21
C ILE A 9 -6.77 8.38 5.93
N VAL A 10 -5.93 7.34 6.03
CA VAL A 10 -6.15 6.17 6.90
C VAL A 10 -4.91 6.00 7.76
N ARG A 11 -5.10 5.78 9.05
CA ARG A 11 -4.02 5.71 10.04
C ARG A 11 -4.25 4.55 11.00
N ILE A 12 -3.17 3.86 11.36
CA ILE A 12 -3.19 2.79 12.35
C ILE A 12 -1.92 2.80 13.20
N ASN A 13 -2.03 2.47 14.48
CA ASN A 13 -0.87 2.22 15.33
C ASN A 13 -0.45 0.74 15.22
N ILE A 14 0.85 0.49 15.12
CA ILE A 14 1.40 -0.87 15.05
C ILE A 14 2.58 -0.98 16.03
N ASN A 15 2.52 -1.97 16.92
CA ASN A 15 3.59 -2.24 17.87
C ASN A 15 4.73 -3.00 17.19
N ALA A 16 5.52 -2.28 16.41
CA ALA A 16 6.73 -2.77 15.75
C ALA A 16 7.73 -1.62 15.58
N PRO A 17 9.03 -1.90 15.42
CA PRO A 17 10.03 -0.86 15.18
C PRO A 17 9.74 -0.05 13.93
N ALA A 18 9.95 1.26 13.98
CA ALA A 18 9.67 2.17 12.86
C ALA A 18 10.36 1.75 11.56
N GLN A 19 11.64 1.35 11.63
CA GLN A 19 12.37 0.87 10.45
C GLN A 19 11.72 -0.38 9.84
N LYS A 20 11.28 -1.31 10.66
CA LYS A 20 10.59 -2.51 10.20
C LYS A 20 9.27 -2.18 9.48
N LEU A 21 8.54 -1.18 9.98
CA LEU A 21 7.33 -0.67 9.33
C LEU A 21 7.65 0.01 8.00
N TYR A 22 8.74 0.77 7.91
CA TYR A 22 9.20 1.34 6.64
C TYR A 22 9.61 0.26 5.64
N ASP A 23 10.40 -0.73 6.07
CA ASP A 23 10.85 -1.83 5.21
C ASP A 23 9.67 -2.64 4.64
N ALA A 24 8.56 -2.70 5.38
CA ALA A 24 7.32 -3.33 4.95
C ALA A 24 6.72 -2.68 3.69
N TRP A 25 6.98 -1.41 3.46
CA TRP A 25 6.54 -0.67 2.27
C TRP A 25 7.63 -0.60 1.19
N ALA A 26 8.88 -0.50 1.61
CA ALA A 26 10.00 -0.17 0.73
C ALA A 26 10.75 -1.38 0.17
N THR A 27 10.38 -2.60 0.50
CA THR A 27 11.01 -3.81 -0.02
C THR A 27 9.97 -4.75 -0.63
N ARG A 28 10.40 -5.61 -1.55
CA ARG A 28 9.56 -6.67 -2.13
C ARG A 28 9.03 -7.60 -1.06
N ASP A 29 9.92 -8.17 -0.23
CA ASP A 29 9.51 -9.12 0.81
C ASP A 29 8.55 -8.46 1.82
N GLY A 30 8.79 -7.19 2.15
CA GLY A 30 7.90 -6.41 3.00
C GLY A 30 6.49 -6.32 2.42
N MET A 31 6.36 -5.86 1.19
CA MET A 31 5.06 -5.69 0.52
C MET A 31 4.32 -7.02 0.33
N GLU A 32 5.02 -8.09 0.00
CA GLU A 32 4.43 -9.43 -0.17
C GLU A 32 4.01 -10.04 1.18
N HIS A 33 4.65 -9.65 2.27
CA HIS A 33 4.31 -10.16 3.59
C HIS A 33 2.88 -9.78 4.04
N TRP A 34 2.44 -8.56 3.79
CA TRP A 34 1.17 -8.06 4.34
C TRP A 34 0.15 -7.57 3.30
N PHE A 35 0.60 -7.18 2.10
CA PHE A 35 -0.25 -6.49 1.13
C PHE A 35 -0.44 -7.29 -0.16
N LEU A 36 0.64 -7.67 -0.84
CA LEU A 36 0.60 -8.19 -2.20
C LEU A 36 0.90 -9.68 -2.28
N ARG A 37 0.46 -10.31 -3.36
CA ARG A 37 0.88 -11.65 -3.73
C ARG A 37 2.24 -11.62 -4.44
N LEU A 38 2.47 -10.60 -5.25
CA LEU A 38 3.72 -10.36 -5.96
C LEU A 38 3.96 -8.85 -6.06
N SER A 39 5.19 -8.44 -5.75
CA SER A 39 5.68 -7.09 -6.03
C SER A 39 7.05 -7.17 -6.70
N GLU A 40 7.15 -6.64 -7.91
CA GLU A 40 8.42 -6.53 -8.63
C GLU A 40 8.76 -5.04 -8.78
N TYR A 41 10.03 -4.71 -8.54
CA TYR A 41 10.54 -3.34 -8.69
C TYR A 41 11.70 -3.34 -9.68
N LYS A 42 11.60 -2.49 -10.67
CA LYS A 42 12.59 -2.34 -11.73
C LYS A 42 13.22 -0.96 -11.66
N LYS A 43 14.54 -0.93 -11.52
CA LYS A 43 15.34 0.30 -11.55
C LYS A 43 15.21 1.02 -12.91
N PRO A 44 15.54 2.32 -12.97
CA PRO A 44 15.51 3.05 -14.26
C PRO A 44 16.39 2.44 -15.35
N ASP A 45 17.49 1.75 -15.00
CA ASP A 45 18.36 1.02 -15.92
C ASP A 45 17.79 -0.33 -16.40
N GLY A 46 16.69 -0.78 -15.81
CA GLY A 46 16.00 -2.01 -16.16
C GLY A 46 16.27 -3.20 -15.26
N ASP A 47 17.24 -3.10 -14.35
CA ASP A 47 17.57 -4.17 -13.40
C ASP A 47 16.48 -4.31 -12.33
N LEU A 48 16.21 -5.56 -11.95
CA LEU A 48 15.29 -5.86 -10.86
C LEU A 48 15.96 -5.63 -9.50
N ARG A 49 15.20 -5.07 -8.56
CA ARG A 49 15.61 -4.99 -7.16
C ARG A 49 15.54 -6.36 -6.50
N HIS A 50 16.51 -6.66 -5.64
CA HIS A 50 16.47 -7.85 -4.78
C HIS A 50 15.39 -7.73 -3.71
N ASN A 51 15.00 -8.87 -3.14
CA ASN A 51 13.87 -8.98 -2.22
C ASN A 51 13.94 -8.04 -1.00
N LEU A 52 15.13 -7.86 -0.44
CA LEU A 52 15.37 -7.02 0.74
C LEU A 52 15.98 -5.64 0.41
N GLU A 53 16.21 -5.37 -0.87
CA GLU A 53 16.71 -4.08 -1.33
C GLU A 53 15.61 -3.03 -1.26
N HIS A 54 15.88 -1.87 -0.68
CA HIS A 54 14.95 -0.74 -0.67
C HIS A 54 14.68 -0.26 -2.09
N THR A 55 13.41 -0.01 -2.37
CA THR A 55 13.01 0.71 -3.57
C THR A 55 13.35 2.19 -3.44
N GLU A 56 13.61 2.83 -4.57
CA GLU A 56 13.99 4.23 -4.63
C GLU A 56 13.09 5.01 -5.60
N ALA A 57 13.11 6.33 -5.47
CA ALA A 57 12.41 7.21 -6.40
C ALA A 57 12.85 6.93 -7.85
N GLY A 58 11.90 6.77 -8.75
CA GLY A 58 12.14 6.43 -10.14
C GLY A 58 11.99 4.95 -10.49
N ASP A 59 11.94 4.05 -9.51
CA ASP A 59 11.67 2.64 -9.75
C ASP A 59 10.25 2.45 -10.31
N ASN A 60 10.11 1.54 -11.27
CA ASN A 60 8.81 1.10 -11.74
C ASN A 60 8.39 -0.16 -10.99
N TYR A 61 7.10 -0.26 -10.67
CA TYR A 61 6.58 -1.44 -10.00
C TYR A 61 5.55 -2.19 -10.85
N LYS A 62 5.42 -3.50 -10.54
CA LYS A 62 4.34 -4.38 -10.97
C LYS A 62 3.79 -5.08 -9.73
N TRP A 63 2.48 -4.97 -9.50
CA TRP A 63 1.80 -5.54 -8.33
C TRP A 63 0.66 -6.48 -8.72
N LEU A 64 0.57 -7.61 -8.02
CA LEU A 64 -0.53 -8.58 -8.08
C LEU A 64 -1.06 -8.82 -6.66
N TRP A 65 -2.35 -9.07 -6.54
CA TRP A 65 -3.01 -9.32 -5.25
C TRP A 65 -3.40 -10.77 -5.06
N HIS A 66 -3.41 -11.22 -3.80
CA HIS A 66 -4.09 -12.46 -3.44
C HIS A 66 -5.60 -12.34 -3.69
N GLY A 67 -6.26 -13.46 -4.05
CA GLY A 67 -7.68 -13.48 -4.32
C GLY A 67 -8.08 -12.97 -5.71
N TRP A 68 -7.12 -12.53 -6.53
CA TRP A 68 -7.34 -11.98 -7.87
C TRP A 68 -6.50 -12.72 -8.92
N PRO A 69 -7.02 -12.86 -10.16
CA PRO A 69 -6.25 -13.46 -11.26
C PRO A 69 -5.11 -12.55 -11.72
N ASP A 70 -4.18 -13.09 -12.50
CA ASP A 70 -2.95 -12.39 -12.94
C ASP A 70 -3.20 -11.21 -13.90
N ASP A 71 -4.37 -11.13 -14.51
CA ASP A 71 -4.78 -9.99 -15.33
C ASP A 71 -5.24 -8.78 -14.49
N THR A 72 -5.50 -8.97 -13.20
CA THR A 72 -5.67 -7.89 -12.24
C THR A 72 -4.30 -7.43 -11.76
N VAL A 73 -3.68 -6.55 -12.54
CA VAL A 73 -2.32 -6.08 -12.35
C VAL A 73 -2.29 -4.56 -12.28
N GLU A 74 -1.46 -4.01 -11.38
CA GLU A 74 -1.17 -2.59 -11.32
C GLU A 74 0.29 -2.34 -11.68
N TYR A 75 0.52 -1.35 -12.52
CA TYR A 75 1.83 -0.82 -12.86
C TYR A 75 1.91 0.63 -12.43
N GLY A 76 3.02 1.02 -11.86
CA GLY A 76 3.22 2.39 -11.44
C GLY A 76 4.68 2.69 -11.14
N LYS A 77 4.89 3.77 -10.42
CA LYS A 77 6.21 4.29 -10.13
C LYS A 77 6.34 4.69 -8.66
N ILE A 78 7.52 4.44 -8.10
CA ILE A 78 7.92 4.99 -6.81
C ILE A 78 8.30 6.46 -7.05
N LEU A 79 7.60 7.36 -6.39
CA LEU A 79 7.78 8.81 -6.55
C LEU A 79 8.78 9.38 -5.55
N GLU A 80 8.72 8.91 -4.30
CA GLU A 80 9.64 9.30 -3.23
C GLU A 80 9.88 8.13 -2.29
N ALA A 81 11.11 7.99 -1.79
CA ALA A 81 11.49 7.01 -0.80
C ALA A 81 12.74 7.51 -0.05
N ASN A 82 12.60 7.86 1.22
CA ASN A 82 13.70 8.45 2.00
C ASN A 82 14.49 7.44 2.83
N GLY A 83 14.13 6.15 2.76
CA GLY A 83 14.81 5.07 3.48
C GLY A 83 14.49 4.99 4.98
N LYS A 84 13.57 5.83 5.50
CA LYS A 84 13.36 5.99 6.93
C LYS A 84 11.89 6.04 7.35
N ASP A 85 11.12 6.99 6.86
CA ASP A 85 9.78 7.30 7.39
C ASP A 85 8.80 7.88 6.35
N PHE A 86 9.23 8.06 5.10
CA PHE A 86 8.37 8.56 4.03
C PHE A 86 8.54 7.75 2.74
N PHE A 87 7.41 7.35 2.17
CA PHE A 87 7.33 6.55 0.95
C PHE A 87 6.13 7.01 0.12
N LYS A 88 6.33 7.26 -1.19
CA LYS A 88 5.26 7.73 -2.07
C LYS A 88 5.29 7.00 -3.40
N PHE A 89 4.12 6.62 -3.89
CA PHE A 89 3.96 5.94 -5.17
C PHE A 89 2.74 6.45 -5.93
N SER A 90 2.79 6.34 -7.25
CA SER A 90 1.61 6.54 -8.11
C SER A 90 0.69 5.33 -7.98
N PHE A 91 -0.62 5.52 -8.07
CA PHE A 91 -1.60 4.43 -7.95
C PHE A 91 -2.63 4.50 -9.08
N GLY A 92 -2.16 4.35 -10.29
CA GLY A 92 -2.96 4.34 -11.51
C GLY A 92 -3.89 5.55 -11.61
N LYS A 93 -5.13 5.30 -11.96
CA LYS A 93 -6.17 6.33 -12.06
C LYS A 93 -6.71 6.79 -10.69
N ALA A 94 -6.33 6.10 -9.63
CA ALA A 94 -6.74 6.42 -8.27
C ALA A 94 -5.91 7.54 -7.60
N GLY A 95 -4.93 8.12 -8.33
CA GLY A 95 -4.10 9.21 -7.84
C GLY A 95 -2.75 8.74 -7.29
N ASN A 96 -2.28 9.35 -6.21
CA ASN A 96 -1.02 9.02 -5.56
C ASN A 96 -1.25 8.62 -4.10
N CYS A 97 -0.37 7.79 -3.59
CA CYS A 97 -0.37 7.38 -2.19
C CYS A 97 0.94 7.78 -1.52
N SER A 98 0.83 8.43 -0.36
CA SER A 98 1.96 8.79 0.49
C SER A 98 1.85 8.07 1.82
N VAL A 99 2.93 7.44 2.26
CA VAL A 99 3.01 6.71 3.53
C VAL A 99 3.95 7.44 4.46
N LYS A 100 3.51 7.71 5.68
CA LYS A 100 4.32 8.24 6.76
C LYS A 100 4.37 7.26 7.91
N ILE A 101 5.57 7.11 8.48
CA ILE A 101 5.78 6.36 9.71
C ILE A 101 6.26 7.36 10.75
N PHE A 102 5.54 7.45 11.87
CA PHE A 102 5.88 8.42 12.90
C PHE A 102 5.54 7.86 14.29
N ARG A 103 6.12 8.49 15.31
CA ARG A 103 5.87 8.14 16.70
C ARG A 103 5.11 9.26 17.39
N ASP A 104 4.04 8.89 18.08
CA ASP A 104 3.23 9.79 18.88
C ASP A 104 2.70 9.05 20.12
N ILE A 105 2.67 9.72 21.25
CA ILE A 105 2.21 9.18 22.55
C ILE A 105 2.80 7.78 22.85
N GLY A 106 4.08 7.60 22.52
CA GLY A 106 4.80 6.34 22.80
C GLY A 106 4.55 5.21 21.81
N GLU A 107 3.70 5.40 20.79
CA GLU A 107 3.37 4.38 19.80
C GLU A 107 3.86 4.77 18.39
N ASN A 108 4.12 3.77 17.56
CA ASN A 108 4.44 3.96 16.16
C ASN A 108 3.15 3.86 15.32
N PHE A 109 3.01 4.79 14.38
CA PHE A 109 1.89 4.89 13.47
C PHE A 109 2.35 4.70 12.02
N VAL A 110 1.48 4.06 11.25
CA VAL A 110 1.52 4.05 9.78
C VAL A 110 0.32 4.85 9.31
N GLU A 111 0.57 5.87 8.51
CA GLU A 111 -0.46 6.71 7.92
C GLU A 111 -0.33 6.70 6.40
N ILE A 112 -1.40 6.37 5.70
CA ILE A 112 -1.49 6.51 4.26
C ILE A 112 -2.41 7.67 3.90
N THR A 113 -1.93 8.55 3.04
CA THR A 113 -2.72 9.59 2.39
C THR A 113 -2.83 9.25 0.92
N GLN A 114 -4.04 9.15 0.40
CA GLN A 114 -4.28 9.06 -1.03
C GLN A 114 -4.84 10.39 -1.52
N ASP A 115 -4.25 10.96 -2.56
CA ASP A 115 -4.60 12.26 -3.12
C ASP A 115 -4.69 12.22 -4.65
N ASN A 116 -5.08 13.36 -5.26
CA ASN A 116 -5.31 13.47 -6.70
C ASN A 116 -6.34 12.46 -7.22
N ILE A 117 -7.31 12.10 -6.40
CA ILE A 117 -8.42 11.23 -6.77
C ILE A 117 -9.36 12.03 -7.69
N PRO A 118 -9.79 11.50 -8.86
CA PRO A 118 -10.79 12.17 -9.69
C PRO A 118 -12.09 12.44 -8.95
N ASP A 119 -12.62 13.67 -9.03
CA ASP A 119 -13.85 14.08 -8.36
C ASP A 119 -15.09 13.96 -9.27
N ASP A 120 -15.21 12.83 -9.94
CA ASP A 120 -16.42 12.40 -10.66
C ASP A 120 -17.07 11.22 -9.93
N ASP A 121 -18.23 10.77 -10.38
CA ASP A 121 -18.98 9.68 -9.74
C ASP A 121 -18.14 8.39 -9.67
N HIS A 122 -17.37 8.08 -10.71
CA HIS A 122 -16.49 6.91 -10.72
C HIS A 122 -15.33 7.07 -9.72
N GLY A 123 -14.70 8.24 -9.68
CA GLY A 123 -13.62 8.56 -8.75
C GLY A 123 -14.07 8.48 -7.29
N ARG A 124 -15.24 9.05 -6.99
CA ARG A 124 -15.81 9.02 -5.63
C ARG A 124 -16.12 7.60 -5.16
N THR A 125 -16.76 6.78 -6.00
CA THR A 125 -17.18 5.43 -5.63
C THR A 125 -16.05 4.41 -5.67
N ASN A 126 -15.27 4.38 -6.75
CA ASN A 126 -14.25 3.33 -6.95
C ASN A 126 -12.90 3.70 -6.34
N TRP A 127 -12.49 4.96 -6.43
CA TRP A 127 -11.16 5.36 -5.97
C TRP A 127 -11.17 5.95 -4.56
N HIS A 128 -12.12 6.83 -4.22
CA HIS A 128 -12.20 7.34 -2.85
C HIS A 128 -12.73 6.28 -1.88
N LEU A 129 -13.96 5.83 -2.06
CA LEU A 129 -14.58 4.87 -1.14
C LEU A 129 -13.94 3.49 -1.25
N GLY A 130 -13.72 3.00 -2.47
CA GLY A 130 -13.13 1.69 -2.71
C GLY A 130 -11.70 1.57 -2.19
N CYS A 131 -10.82 2.51 -2.51
CA CYS A 131 -9.45 2.49 -2.02
C CYS A 131 -9.38 2.73 -0.51
N LYS A 132 -10.20 3.63 0.05
CA LYS A 132 -10.23 3.85 1.50
C LYS A 132 -10.63 2.58 2.25
N THR A 133 -11.62 1.86 1.76
CA THR A 133 -12.02 0.55 2.29
C THR A 133 -10.88 -0.47 2.18
N GLY A 134 -10.25 -0.55 1.01
CA GLY A 134 -9.11 -1.45 0.77
C GLY A 134 -7.93 -1.16 1.68
N TRP A 135 -7.51 0.10 1.78
CA TRP A 135 -6.41 0.48 2.67
C TRP A 135 -6.71 0.22 4.14
N THR A 136 -7.95 0.44 4.58
CA THR A 136 -8.38 0.10 5.95
C THR A 136 -8.16 -1.39 6.22
N PHE A 137 -8.66 -2.26 5.35
CA PHE A 137 -8.46 -3.70 5.48
C PHE A 137 -6.97 -4.10 5.48
N TYR A 138 -6.19 -3.59 4.53
CA TYR A 138 -4.79 -3.98 4.41
C TYR A 138 -3.93 -3.44 5.56
N LEU A 139 -4.19 -2.27 6.10
CA LEU A 139 -3.51 -1.79 7.31
C LEU A 139 -3.88 -2.63 8.54
N ASP A 140 -5.14 -3.09 8.65
CA ASP A 140 -5.53 -4.04 9.69
C ASP A 140 -4.77 -5.37 9.55
N ASN A 141 -4.61 -5.87 8.33
CA ASN A 141 -3.79 -7.05 8.06
C ASN A 141 -2.31 -6.84 8.40
N MET A 142 -1.76 -5.66 8.06
CA MET A 142 -0.41 -5.29 8.44
C MET A 142 -0.24 -5.34 9.96
N LYS A 143 -1.14 -4.70 10.70
CA LYS A 143 -1.13 -4.73 12.17
C LYS A 143 -1.20 -6.15 12.70
N SER A 144 -2.13 -6.98 12.19
CA SER A 144 -2.26 -8.38 12.60
C SER A 144 -0.93 -9.12 12.45
N LEU A 145 -0.31 -9.08 11.28
CA LEU A 145 0.93 -9.82 11.01
C LEU A 145 2.14 -9.30 11.80
N TYR A 146 2.27 -7.98 11.94
CA TYR A 146 3.41 -7.38 12.66
C TYR A 146 3.28 -7.47 14.20
N GLU A 147 2.10 -7.77 14.71
CA GLU A 147 1.83 -7.99 16.15
C GLU A 147 1.65 -9.48 16.50
N GLY A 148 2.03 -10.40 15.59
CA GLY A 148 2.03 -11.85 15.86
C GLY A 148 0.69 -12.54 15.61
N GLY A 149 -0.23 -11.89 14.91
CA GLY A 149 -1.50 -12.44 14.48
C GLY A 149 -1.44 -13.20 13.17
N ILE A 150 -2.60 -13.43 12.55
CA ILE A 150 -2.77 -14.19 11.33
C ILE A 150 -2.85 -13.30 10.09
N ASP A 151 -2.59 -13.89 8.93
CA ASP A 151 -2.84 -13.27 7.63
C ASP A 151 -4.34 -13.30 7.31
N LEU A 152 -4.95 -12.13 7.21
CA LEU A 152 -6.39 -11.95 6.98
C LEU A 152 -6.77 -12.01 5.50
N ARG A 153 -5.80 -12.03 4.58
CA ARG A 153 -6.07 -11.97 3.14
C ARG A 153 -6.74 -13.25 2.64
N ASN A 154 -7.75 -13.09 1.80
CA ASN A 154 -8.30 -14.20 1.02
C ASN A 154 -7.32 -14.59 -0.08
N LYS A 155 -7.02 -15.89 -0.18
CA LYS A 155 -6.13 -16.46 -1.21
C LYS A 155 -6.87 -17.32 -2.24
N ASN A 156 -8.18 -17.47 -2.10
CA ASN A 156 -9.01 -18.26 -2.99
C ASN A 156 -9.66 -17.38 -4.06
N ILE A 157 -9.18 -17.46 -5.30
CA ILE A 157 -9.68 -16.65 -6.44
C ILE A 157 -11.11 -16.98 -6.86
N LEU A 158 -11.68 -18.07 -6.37
CA LEU A 158 -13.07 -18.46 -6.68
C LEU A 158 -14.07 -17.65 -5.86
N LEU A 159 -13.67 -17.10 -4.72
CA LEU A 159 -14.49 -16.24 -3.89
C LEU A 159 -14.49 -14.82 -4.45
N LYS A 160 -15.65 -14.19 -4.48
CA LYS A 160 -15.82 -12.84 -5.05
C LYS A 160 -16.54 -11.91 -4.07
N GLY A 161 -16.31 -10.61 -4.24
CA GLY A 161 -16.98 -9.58 -3.45
C GLY A 161 -16.61 -9.56 -1.97
N LEU A 162 -15.43 -10.07 -1.62
CA LEU A 162 -14.95 -10.10 -0.25
C LEU A 162 -14.17 -8.81 0.08
N VAL A 163 -14.28 -8.37 1.32
CA VAL A 163 -13.49 -7.25 1.85
C VAL A 163 -12.00 -7.60 1.99
N ASN A 164 -11.67 -8.88 2.11
CA ASN A 164 -10.33 -9.41 2.33
C ASN A 164 -9.66 -10.01 1.07
N ALA A 165 -10.09 -9.57 -0.09
CA ALA A 165 -9.52 -9.96 -1.38
C ALA A 165 -8.92 -8.76 -2.08
#